data_d025e976320802b9c37499a0cdf287a0
#
_entry.id   d025e976320802b9c37499a0cdf287a0
#
_cell.length_a   1.000
_cell.length_b   1.000
_cell.length_c   1.000
_cell.angle_alpha   90.00
_cell.angle_beta   90.00
_cell.angle_gamma   90.00
#
_symmetry.space_group_name_H-M   'P 1'
#
loop_
_entity.id
_entity.type
_entity.pdbx_description
1 polymer ?
#
loop_
_entity_poly.entity_id
_entity_poly.type
_entity_poly.pdbx_seq_one_letter_code
_entity_poly.pdbx_strand_id
1 'polypeptide(L)'
;SVGGSSATNIEEIVVDELPEEMSNCNIKDLKIRQQTGCTVIGYVDESGELVVNPSPDFKVAPHAKLYVLGNDEQIRAFRNWFNKQTQAN
;
A
#
# COMPACT_ATOMS: atom_id res chain seq x y z
N SER A 1 -20.21 0.74 19.99
CA SER A 1 -19.82 0.44 19.60
C SER A 1 -19.27 -0.13 19.99
N VAL A 2 -19.11 -0.36 20.02
CA VAL A 2 -18.67 -0.93 20.34
C VAL A 2 -17.70 -1.32 19.78
N GLY A 3 -17.25 -1.35 19.18
CA GLY A 3 -16.28 -1.96 18.67
C GLY A 3 -15.26 -1.29 18.05
N GLY A 4 -14.45 -0.67 18.54
CA GLY A 4 -13.39 0.01 17.88
C GLY A 4 -12.60 -0.85 16.95
N SER A 5 -12.56 -2.16 17.20
CA SER A 5 -11.77 -3.06 16.36
C SER A 5 -12.30 -3.18 14.93
N SER A 6 -13.52 -2.71 14.68
CA SER A 6 -14.09 -2.75 13.35
C SER A 6 -13.80 -1.48 12.55
N ALA A 7 -13.03 -0.55 13.11
CA ALA A 7 -12.69 0.67 12.39
C ALA A 7 -11.92 0.37 11.13
N THR A 8 -12.21 1.14 10.09
CA THR A 8 -11.55 1.03 8.80
C THR A 8 -10.61 2.20 8.63
N ASN A 9 -9.39 1.92 8.22
CA ASN A 9 -8.35 2.93 8.10
C ASN A 9 -7.71 2.91 6.72
N ILE A 10 -7.30 4.08 6.26
CA ILE A 10 -6.59 4.23 4.99
C ILE A 10 -5.19 4.74 5.30
N GLU A 11 -4.18 4.12 4.67
CA GLU A 11 -2.79 4.58 4.78
C GLU A 11 -2.24 4.85 3.40
N GLU A 12 -1.30 5.77 3.35
CA GLU A 12 -0.67 6.18 2.11
C GLU A 12 0.73 5.60 2.02
N ILE A 13 1.10 5.11 0.85
CA ILE A 13 2.47 4.70 0.54
C ILE A 13 3.02 5.69 -0.49
N VAL A 14 4.09 6.38 -0.15
CA VAL A 14 4.85 7.14 -1.14
C VAL A 14 5.84 6.16 -1.76
N VAL A 15 5.64 5.85 -3.04
CA VAL A 15 6.39 4.77 -3.68
C VAL A 15 7.89 5.00 -3.61
N ASP A 16 8.33 6.25 -3.68
CA ASP A 16 9.76 6.55 -3.64
C ASP A 16 10.42 6.20 -2.31
N GLU A 17 9.63 5.95 -1.26
CA GLU A 17 10.17 5.51 0.03
C GLU A 17 10.44 4.02 0.08
N LEU A 18 9.94 3.27 -0.87
CA LEU A 18 10.17 1.83 -0.96
C LEU A 18 11.51 1.55 -1.63
N PRO A 19 12.07 0.34 -1.43
CA PRO A 19 13.26 -0.05 -2.19
C PRO A 19 13.02 0.10 -3.69
N GLU A 20 14.07 0.43 -4.41
CA GLU A 20 13.97 0.77 -5.83
C GLU A 20 13.32 -0.35 -6.65
N GLU A 21 13.61 -1.60 -6.31
CA GLU A 21 13.04 -2.72 -7.05
C GLU A 21 11.52 -2.81 -6.92
N MET A 22 10.95 -2.16 -5.91
CA MET A 22 9.50 -2.14 -5.72
C MET A 22 8.82 -0.99 -6.46
N SER A 23 9.57 -0.09 -7.06
CA SER A 23 9.00 1.07 -7.73
C SER A 23 8.72 0.82 -9.21
N ASN A 24 8.91 -0.40 -9.69
CA ASN A 24 8.67 -0.74 -11.09
C ASN A 24 8.06 -2.12 -11.25
N CYS A 25 7.41 -2.60 -10.22
CA CYS A 25 6.77 -3.91 -10.25
C CYS A 25 5.26 -3.75 -10.35
N ASN A 26 4.57 -4.86 -10.55
CA ASN A 26 3.11 -4.86 -10.50
C ASN A 26 2.67 -4.84 -9.04
N ILE A 27 1.44 -4.36 -8.79
CA ILE A 27 0.92 -4.29 -7.42
C ILE A 27 0.98 -5.66 -6.74
N LYS A 28 0.64 -6.73 -7.46
CA LYS A 28 0.66 -8.07 -6.86
C LYS A 28 2.04 -8.46 -6.37
N ASP A 29 3.09 -7.95 -6.99
CA ASP A 29 4.47 -8.30 -6.61
C ASP A 29 4.89 -7.65 -5.30
N LEU A 30 4.17 -6.63 -4.84
CA LEU A 30 4.42 -6.04 -3.53
C LEU A 30 3.92 -6.94 -2.40
N LYS A 31 2.98 -7.84 -2.71
CA LYS A 31 2.44 -8.82 -1.77
C LYS A 31 1.83 -8.19 -0.51
N ILE A 32 1.29 -6.97 -0.66
CA ILE A 32 0.73 -6.25 0.47
C ILE A 32 -0.41 -7.04 1.09
N ARG A 33 -1.32 -7.58 0.25
CA ARG A 33 -2.48 -8.29 0.77
C ARG A 33 -2.08 -9.55 1.52
N GLN A 34 -1.14 -10.33 0.97
CA GLN A 34 -0.70 -11.56 1.60
C GLN A 34 0.01 -11.29 2.92
N GLN A 35 0.75 -10.20 3.03
CA GLN A 35 1.58 -9.96 4.19
C GLN A 35 0.90 -9.10 5.25
N THR A 36 -0.12 -8.34 4.88
CA THR A 36 -0.74 -7.40 5.82
C THR A 36 -2.24 -7.58 5.94
N GLY A 37 -2.87 -8.19 4.94
CA GLY A 37 -4.33 -8.26 4.88
C GLY A 37 -4.98 -7.01 4.32
N CYS A 38 -4.20 -5.95 4.06
CA CYS A 38 -4.76 -4.72 3.50
C CYS A 38 -5.03 -4.86 2.02
N THR A 39 -5.95 -4.05 1.52
CA THR A 39 -6.30 -3.98 0.11
C THR A 39 -5.79 -2.67 -0.47
N VAL A 40 -5.16 -2.73 -1.64
CA VAL A 40 -4.78 -1.51 -2.36
C VAL A 40 -6.02 -0.99 -3.06
N ILE A 41 -6.46 0.20 -2.67
CA ILE A 41 -7.71 0.77 -3.18
C ILE A 41 -7.50 1.92 -4.13
N GLY A 42 -6.30 2.48 -4.20
CA GLY A 42 -6.05 3.63 -5.06
C GLY A 42 -4.60 3.74 -5.45
N TYR A 43 -4.37 4.37 -6.57
CA TYR A 43 -3.04 4.67 -7.09
C TYR A 43 -3.11 6.06 -7.70
N VAL A 44 -2.17 6.92 -7.32
CA VAL A 44 -2.11 8.27 -7.87
C VAL A 44 -0.75 8.43 -8.51
N ASP A 45 -0.73 8.75 -9.81
CA ASP A 45 0.53 8.89 -10.52
C ASP A 45 1.16 10.26 -10.26
N GLU A 46 2.34 10.47 -10.85
CA GLU A 46 3.10 11.69 -10.64
C GLU A 46 2.31 12.94 -11.05
N SER A 47 1.45 12.82 -12.05
CA SER A 47 0.64 13.96 -12.53
C SER A 47 -0.60 14.19 -11.67
N GLY A 48 -0.87 13.33 -10.70
CA GLY A 48 -2.03 13.46 -9.85
C GLY A 48 -3.25 12.70 -10.34
N GLU A 49 -3.11 11.91 -11.38
CA GLU A 49 -4.23 11.13 -11.89
C GLU A 49 -4.50 9.93 -11.01
N LEU A 50 -5.77 9.73 -10.63
CA LEU A 50 -6.18 8.68 -9.72
C LEU A 50 -6.72 7.48 -10.48
N VAL A 51 -6.25 6.30 -10.10
CA VAL A 51 -6.81 5.01 -10.53
C VAL A 51 -7.43 4.36 -9.31
N VAL A 52 -8.75 4.13 -9.34
CA VAL A 52 -9.47 3.51 -8.25
C VAL A 52 -9.45 2.00 -8.44
N ASN A 53 -9.17 1.27 -7.36
CA ASN A 53 -9.13 -0.20 -7.39
C ASN A 53 -8.24 -0.71 -8.52
N PRO A 54 -6.95 -0.33 -8.52
CA PRO A 54 -6.06 -0.82 -9.57
C PRO A 54 -5.96 -2.35 -9.52
N SER A 55 -5.87 -2.97 -10.69
CA SER A 55 -5.80 -4.42 -10.75
C SER A 55 -4.44 -4.91 -10.21
N PRO A 56 -4.36 -6.19 -9.80
CA PRO A 56 -3.07 -6.74 -9.35
C PRO A 56 -1.98 -6.63 -10.40
N ASP A 57 -2.33 -6.58 -11.67
CA ASP A 57 -1.35 -6.47 -12.75
C ASP A 57 -0.96 -5.04 -13.07
N PHE A 58 -1.55 -4.07 -12.38
CA PHE A 58 -1.24 -2.66 -12.62
C PHE A 58 0.20 -2.37 -12.23
N LYS A 59 0.92 -1.67 -13.10
CA LYS A 59 2.33 -1.40 -12.86
C LYS A 59 2.50 -0.15 -12.01
N VAL A 60 3.26 -0.30 -10.94
CA VAL A 60 3.62 0.81 -10.05
C VAL A 60 4.77 1.57 -10.69
N ALA A 61 4.68 2.89 -10.71
CA ALA A 61 5.73 3.74 -11.30
C ALA A 61 6.36 4.60 -10.19
N PRO A 62 7.60 5.06 -10.42
CA PRO A 62 8.22 6.02 -9.50
C PRO A 62 7.39 7.28 -9.36
N HIS A 63 7.51 7.94 -8.22
CA HIS A 63 6.85 9.21 -7.90
C HIS A 63 5.34 9.09 -7.72
N ALA A 64 4.85 7.86 -7.62
CA ALA A 64 3.43 7.59 -7.42
C ALA A 64 3.15 7.39 -5.94
N LYS A 65 1.86 7.33 -5.61
CA LYS A 65 1.37 6.99 -4.28
C LYS A 65 0.37 5.86 -4.38
N LEU A 66 0.37 5.00 -3.38
CA LEU A 66 -0.64 3.96 -3.24
C LEU A 66 -1.44 4.23 -1.98
N TYR A 67 -2.70 3.84 -2.01
CA TYR A 67 -3.55 3.92 -0.82
C TYR A 67 -4.05 2.54 -0.48
N VAL A 68 -3.90 2.17 0.79
CA VAL A 68 -4.30 0.85 1.27
C VAL A 68 -5.37 1.00 2.33
N LEU A 69 -6.25 0.01 2.39
CA LEU A 69 -7.39 -0.01 3.30
C LEU A 69 -7.30 -1.25 4.18
N GLY A 70 -7.53 -1.09 5.46
CA GLY A 70 -7.54 -2.22 6.38
C GLY A 70 -8.17 -1.85 7.70
N ASN A 71 -8.48 -2.87 8.50
CA ASN A 71 -8.91 -2.65 9.88
C ASN A 71 -7.68 -2.37 10.76
N ASP A 72 -7.90 -2.16 12.05
CA ASP A 72 -6.81 -1.77 12.95
C ASP A 72 -5.67 -2.78 12.96
N GLU A 73 -6.02 -4.07 12.97
CA GLU A 73 -5.01 -5.12 12.99
C GLU A 73 -4.22 -5.17 11.69
N GLN A 74 -4.93 -5.03 10.58
CA GLN A 74 -4.30 -5.06 9.26
C GLN A 74 -3.40 -3.86 9.05
N ILE A 75 -3.84 -2.68 9.51
CA ILE A 75 -3.02 -1.48 9.38
C ILE A 75 -1.76 -1.61 10.25
N ARG A 76 -1.87 -2.23 11.43
CA ARG A 76 -0.71 -2.46 12.27
C ARG A 76 0.29 -3.38 11.55
N ALA A 77 -0.20 -4.44 10.93
CA ALA A 77 0.64 -5.33 10.14
C ALA A 77 1.27 -4.57 8.96
N PHE A 78 0.49 -3.70 8.34
CA PHE A 78 0.99 -2.88 7.24
C PHE A 78 2.14 -1.99 7.68
N ARG A 79 2.00 -1.32 8.84
CA ARG A 79 3.05 -0.44 9.32
C ARG A 79 4.33 -1.21 9.61
N ASN A 80 4.21 -2.42 10.17
CA ASN A 80 5.38 -3.26 10.42
C ASN A 80 6.03 -3.67 9.10
N TRP A 81 5.23 -4.06 8.12
CA TRP A 81 5.74 -4.43 6.80
C TRP A 81 6.46 -3.24 6.15
N PHE A 82 5.81 -2.08 6.17
CA PHE A 82 6.37 -0.87 5.54
C PHE A 82 7.69 -0.48 6.19
N ASN A 83 7.74 -0.53 7.51
CA ASN A 83 8.98 -0.19 8.22
C ASN A 83 10.11 -1.13 7.85
N LYS A 84 9.82 -2.42 7.69
CA LYS A 84 10.85 -3.37 7.28
C LYS A 84 11.36 -3.06 5.89
N GLN A 85 10.48 -2.68 4.97
CA GLN A 85 10.90 -2.33 3.62
C GLN A 85 11.76 -1.09 3.61
N THR A 86 11.39 -0.07 4.36
CA THR A 86 12.09 1.21 4.33
C THR A 86 13.37 1.20 5.15
N GLN A 87 13.56 0.23 6.03
CA GLN A 87 14.77 0.11 6.84
C GLN A 87 15.69 -0.99 6.33
N ALA A 88 15.37 -1.58 5.19
CA ALA A 88 16.12 -2.72 4.70
C ALA A 88 17.52 -2.35 4.20
N ASN A 89 17.86 -1.08 4.24
CA ASN A 89 19.20 -0.65 3.84
C ASN A 89 20.03 -0.38 5.07
#